data_f78ddc702e97073051d75b3d1d005c39
#
_entry.id   f78ddc702e97073051d75b3d1d005c39
#
_cell.length_a   1.000
_cell.length_b   1.000
_cell.length_c   1.000
_cell.angle_alpha   90.00
_cell.angle_beta   90.00
_cell.angle_gamma   90.00
#
_symmetry.space_group_name_H-M   'P 1'
#
loop_
_entity.id
_entity.type
_entity.pdbx_description
1 polymer ?
#
loop_
_entity_poly.entity_id
_entity_poly.type
_entity_poly.pdbx_seq_one_letter_code
_entity_poly.pdbx_strand_id
1 'polypeptide(L)' 'MNLTLIIVVILTVLLLAYLVVTLLFPEKF' A
#
# COMPACT_ATOMS: atom_id res chain seq x y z
N MET A 1 11.08 -0.14 -18.35
CA MET A 1 10.88 -0.16 -16.89
C MET A 1 11.82 -1.16 -16.27
N ASN A 2 12.38 -0.79 -15.17
CA ASN A 2 13.29 -1.73 -14.51
C ASN A 2 12.60 -2.36 -13.31
N LEU A 3 13.20 -3.41 -12.81
CA LEU A 3 12.63 -4.16 -11.70
C LEU A 3 12.46 -3.30 -10.46
N THR A 4 13.42 -2.43 -10.20
CA THR A 4 13.35 -1.58 -9.03
C THR A 4 12.11 -0.68 -9.06
N LEU A 5 11.82 -0.13 -10.21
CA LEU A 5 10.67 0.74 -10.35
C LEU A 5 9.37 -0.03 -10.12
N ILE A 6 9.31 -1.24 -10.63
CA ILE A 6 8.12 -2.08 -10.46
C ILE A 6 7.89 -2.37 -8.99
N ILE A 7 8.95 -2.71 -8.27
CA ILE A 7 8.85 -3.01 -6.85
C ILE A 7 8.37 -1.79 -6.08
N VAL A 8 8.91 -0.62 -6.39
CA VAL A 8 8.52 0.59 -5.70
C VAL A 8 7.04 0.89 -5.93
N VAL A 9 6.58 0.72 -7.14
CA VAL A 9 5.17 0.97 -7.46
C VAL A 9 4.27 0.04 -6.68
N ILE A 10 4.62 -1.24 -6.64
CA ILE A 10 3.82 -2.23 -5.92
C ILE A 10 3.76 -1.88 -4.44
N LEU A 11 4.90 -1.54 -3.84
CA LEU A 11 4.93 -1.20 -2.43
C LEU A 11 4.10 0.04 -2.15
N THR A 12 4.16 1.02 -3.04
CA THR A 12 3.40 2.26 -2.85
C THR A 12 1.91 1.97 -2.85
N VAL A 13 1.46 1.15 -3.79
CA VAL A 13 0.05 0.81 -3.87
C VAL A 13 -0.40 0.04 -2.64
N LEU A 14 0.42 -0.88 -2.16
CA LEU A 14 0.09 -1.65 -0.97
C LEU A 14 -0.04 -0.75 0.25
N LEU A 15 0.85 0.22 0.39
CA LEU A 15 0.80 1.13 1.51
C LEU A 15 -0.43 2.01 1.46
N LEU A 16 -0.79 2.48 0.27
CA LEU A 16 -1.99 3.28 0.12
C LEU A 16 -3.23 2.48 0.48
N ALA A 17 -3.30 1.26 0.01
CA ALA A 17 -4.43 0.40 0.32
C ALA A 17 -4.50 0.15 1.83
N TYR A 18 -3.36 -0.04 2.45
CA TYR A 18 -3.31 -0.26 3.87
C TYR A 18 -3.86 0.95 4.64
N LEU A 19 -3.48 2.15 4.22
CA LEU A 19 -3.97 3.36 4.85
C LEU A 19 -5.47 3.50 4.71
N VAL A 20 -5.99 3.21 3.52
CA VAL A 20 -7.43 3.30 3.29
C VAL A 20 -8.17 2.32 4.17
N VAL A 21 -7.68 1.09 4.24
CA VAL A 21 -8.33 0.07 5.06
C VAL A 21 -8.30 0.47 6.53
N THR A 22 -7.18 1.04 6.98
CA THR A 22 -7.07 1.45 8.37
C THR A 22 -8.05 2.59 8.69
N LEU A 23 -8.30 3.45 7.72
CA LEU A 23 -9.25 4.52 7.91
C LEU A 23 -10.68 4.02 8.00
N LEU A 24 -11.01 3.05 7.16
CA LEU A 24 -12.36 2.52 7.13
C LEU A 24 -12.63 1.58 8.30
N PHE A 25 -11.62 0.78 8.68
CA PHE A 25 -11.76 -0.16 9.78
C PHE A 25 -10.65 0.05 10.78
N PRO A 26 -10.72 1.13 11.54
CA PRO A 26 -9.64 1.48 12.47
C PRO A 26 -9.49 0.51 13.63
N GLU A 27 -10.51 -0.23 13.94
CA GLU A 27 -10.43 -1.14 15.06
C GLU A 27 -9.86 -2.48 14.67
N LYS A 28 -9.14 -2.52 13.58
CA LYS A 28 -8.51 -3.69 13.22
C LYS A 28 -7.55 -4.22 14.25
N PHE A 29 -7.11 -3.45 15.07
CA PHE A 29 -6.13 -3.81 16.03
C PHE A 29 -6.74 -4.30 17.34
#